data_74e110c09991a6e8582819d46988d064
#
_entry.id   74e110c09991a6e8582819d46988d064
#
_cell.length_a   1.000
_cell.length_b   1.000
_cell.length_c   1.000
_cell.angle_alpha   90.00
_cell.angle_beta   90.00
_cell.angle_gamma   90.00
#
_symmetry.space_group_name_H-M   'P 1'
#
loop_
_entity.id
_entity.type
_entity.pdbx_description
1 polymer ?
#
loop_
_entity_poly.entity_id
_entity_poly.type
_entity_poly.pdbx_seq_one_letter_code
_entity_poly.pdbx_strand_id
1 'polypeptide(L)'
;MKLDNEKAKTIVMRVVEYKLPTKLVAKQFGVSQRRVQQIVKEYELTKDLPKLKKSGRYPYGVYPVDLISEIQKAWEVTRAGAPAVATYLRKKRGISIDNRLVNEILKEMGKSIESPNKRVRKKDWIRFERTYPLTTVHMDWSTGVNGTSICVVLDDASRKILSGGEFKRQSAEIAISLLKEAFHNYGHVIKIQEVITDRGPEFYANRRDKDGNAAHSFEGFCKSYGIKHILCRRAHPQTNGKVEKWFHLYKRHRSGFNSFEEFVHWYNCIRPRMSLDWDNLETPEQAFWRKLEPVVLGNFMELVDKEVENSSFDNRRNF
;
A
#
# COMPACT_ATOMS: atom_id res chain seq x y z
N MET A 1 4.00 42.69 -25.12
CA MET A 1 3.64 41.94 -26.35
C MET A 1 3.81 40.45 -26.09
N LYS A 2 2.80 39.61 -26.39
CA LYS A 2 2.86 38.18 -26.06
C LYS A 2 3.75 37.46 -27.09
N LEU A 3 4.72 36.67 -26.63
CA LEU A 3 5.58 35.85 -27.47
C LEU A 3 4.77 34.65 -28.01
N ASP A 4 4.84 34.39 -29.30
CA ASP A 4 4.25 33.27 -30.02
C ASP A 4 5.32 32.48 -30.78
N ASN A 5 4.95 31.33 -31.38
CA ASN A 5 5.89 30.47 -32.08
C ASN A 5 6.56 31.14 -33.29
N GLU A 6 5.84 31.98 -34.03
CA GLU A 6 6.41 32.72 -35.19
C GLU A 6 7.46 33.74 -34.74
N LYS A 7 7.18 34.45 -33.64
CA LYS A 7 8.18 35.36 -33.06
C LYS A 7 9.37 34.61 -32.51
N ALA A 8 9.17 33.41 -31.87
CA ALA A 8 10.28 32.59 -31.40
C ALA A 8 11.15 32.08 -32.55
N LYS A 9 10.53 31.70 -33.70
CA LYS A 9 11.26 31.36 -34.93
C LYS A 9 12.08 32.54 -35.45
N THR A 10 11.46 33.72 -35.51
CA THR A 10 12.13 34.95 -35.98
C THR A 10 13.31 35.34 -35.04
N ILE A 11 13.18 35.12 -33.73
CA ILE A 11 14.26 35.33 -32.75
C ILE A 11 15.44 34.41 -33.06
N VAL A 12 15.20 33.12 -33.32
CA VAL A 12 16.25 32.17 -33.69
C VAL A 12 16.95 32.61 -34.96
N MET A 13 16.21 32.92 -36.04
CA MET A 13 16.80 33.39 -37.29
C MET A 13 17.68 34.60 -37.06
N ARG A 14 17.19 35.62 -36.33
CA ARG A 14 17.96 36.88 -36.12
C ARG A 14 19.23 36.65 -35.32
N VAL A 15 19.23 35.76 -34.34
CA VAL A 15 20.41 35.51 -33.51
C VAL A 15 21.37 34.53 -34.18
N VAL A 16 20.87 33.42 -34.74
CA VAL A 16 21.72 32.34 -35.28
C VAL A 16 22.17 32.65 -36.72
N GLU A 17 21.26 33.03 -37.59
CA GLU A 17 21.58 33.28 -39.01
C GLU A 17 22.15 34.70 -39.24
N TYR A 18 21.47 35.72 -38.71
CA TYR A 18 21.92 37.10 -38.90
C TYR A 18 22.91 37.59 -37.85
N LYS A 19 23.31 36.71 -36.87
CA LYS A 19 24.31 36.99 -35.81
C LYS A 19 24.05 38.27 -35.02
N LEU A 20 22.79 38.69 -34.87
CA LEU A 20 22.42 39.87 -34.11
C LEU A 20 22.60 39.64 -32.60
N PRO A 21 23.07 40.65 -31.84
CA PRO A 21 23.23 40.52 -30.39
C PRO A 21 21.91 40.20 -29.68
N THR A 22 21.89 39.21 -28.77
CA THR A 22 20.70 38.79 -28.03
C THR A 22 20.02 39.94 -27.28
N LYS A 23 20.78 40.95 -26.83
CA LYS A 23 20.27 42.14 -26.16
C LYS A 23 19.44 43.04 -27.11
N LEU A 24 19.88 43.17 -28.36
CA LEU A 24 19.17 43.95 -29.38
C LEU A 24 17.88 43.24 -29.76
N VAL A 25 17.92 41.93 -30.01
CA VAL A 25 16.74 41.11 -30.35
C VAL A 25 15.73 41.13 -29.22
N ALA A 26 16.18 41.01 -27.96
CA ALA A 26 15.30 41.12 -26.80
C ALA A 26 14.50 42.43 -26.76
N LYS A 27 15.18 43.56 -27.02
CA LYS A 27 14.54 44.88 -27.07
C LYS A 27 13.50 44.97 -28.20
N GLN A 28 13.81 44.40 -29.38
CA GLN A 28 12.90 44.42 -30.55
C GLN A 28 11.60 43.65 -30.31
N PHE A 29 11.70 42.50 -29.59
CA PHE A 29 10.53 41.65 -29.33
C PHE A 29 9.86 41.92 -27.96
N GLY A 30 10.38 42.85 -27.17
CA GLY A 30 9.82 43.18 -25.85
C GLY A 30 9.90 42.02 -24.87
N VAL A 31 10.97 41.21 -24.95
CA VAL A 31 11.23 40.08 -24.06
C VAL A 31 12.56 40.24 -23.32
N SER A 32 12.78 39.49 -22.25
CA SER A 32 14.07 39.53 -21.55
C SER A 32 15.18 38.88 -22.40
N GLN A 33 16.41 39.40 -22.27
CA GLN A 33 17.59 38.82 -22.92
C GLN A 33 17.76 37.33 -22.54
N ARG A 34 17.53 36.97 -21.29
CA ARG A 34 17.54 35.60 -20.82
C ARG A 34 16.57 34.71 -21.59
N ARG A 35 15.37 35.22 -21.93
CA ARG A 35 14.38 34.45 -22.70
C ARG A 35 14.86 34.21 -24.13
N VAL A 36 15.49 35.21 -24.77
CA VAL A 36 16.10 35.02 -26.08
C VAL A 36 17.20 33.95 -26.03
N GLN A 37 18.09 34.03 -25.05
CA GLN A 37 19.15 33.03 -24.86
C GLN A 37 18.62 31.62 -24.65
N GLN A 38 17.52 31.47 -23.89
CA GLN A 38 16.89 30.15 -23.68
C GLN A 38 16.35 29.57 -25.01
N ILE A 39 15.66 30.37 -25.80
CA ILE A 39 15.09 29.97 -27.10
C ILE A 39 16.20 29.54 -28.06
N VAL A 40 17.27 30.34 -28.14
CA VAL A 40 18.43 30.05 -29.01
C VAL A 40 19.13 28.79 -28.57
N LYS A 41 19.39 28.61 -27.27
CA LYS A 41 20.02 27.43 -26.72
C LYS A 41 19.19 26.16 -26.98
N GLU A 42 17.86 26.24 -26.84
CA GLU A 42 16.95 25.12 -27.14
C GLU A 42 17.09 24.70 -28.62
N TYR A 43 17.12 25.66 -29.53
CA TYR A 43 17.32 25.40 -30.95
C TYR A 43 18.69 24.83 -31.27
N GLU A 44 19.75 25.33 -30.63
CA GLU A 44 21.12 24.84 -30.84
C GLU A 44 21.28 23.39 -30.42
N LEU A 45 20.58 22.98 -29.35
CA LEU A 45 20.60 21.62 -28.82
C LEU A 45 19.74 20.64 -29.62
N THR A 46 18.55 21.04 -30.02
CA THR A 46 17.56 20.15 -30.66
C THR A 46 17.59 20.21 -32.17
N LYS A 47 18.09 21.34 -32.76
CA LYS A 47 17.98 21.69 -34.18
C LYS A 47 16.54 21.85 -34.67
N ASP A 48 15.55 21.73 -33.78
CA ASP A 48 14.15 21.94 -34.07
C ASP A 48 13.72 23.37 -33.76
N LEU A 49 12.77 23.88 -34.54
CA LEU A 49 12.19 25.21 -34.27
C LEU A 49 11.46 25.20 -32.93
N PRO A 50 11.73 26.18 -32.05
CA PRO A 50 11.19 26.17 -30.72
C PRO A 50 9.67 26.24 -30.71
N LYS A 51 9.02 25.26 -30.08
CA LYS A 51 7.58 25.23 -29.82
C LYS A 51 7.35 25.76 -28.42
N LEU A 52 6.86 27.01 -28.34
CA LEU A 52 6.56 27.61 -27.04
C LEU A 52 5.42 26.84 -26.37
N LYS A 53 5.67 26.34 -25.20
CA LYS A 53 4.61 25.78 -24.37
C LYS A 53 3.58 26.87 -24.06
N LYS A 54 2.30 26.58 -24.20
CA LYS A 54 1.23 27.50 -23.79
C LYS A 54 1.48 27.94 -22.35
N SER A 55 1.75 29.23 -22.13
CA SER A 55 1.87 29.79 -20.80
C SER A 55 0.48 29.93 -20.20
N GLY A 56 0.28 29.36 -19.03
CA GLY A 56 -0.97 29.46 -18.30
C GLY A 56 -1.17 28.20 -17.44
N ARG A 57 -1.98 28.32 -16.40
CA ARG A 57 -2.56 27.15 -15.73
C ARG A 57 -3.44 26.43 -16.74
N TYR A 58 -3.39 25.08 -16.73
CA TYR A 58 -4.42 24.30 -17.39
C TYR A 58 -5.78 24.80 -16.90
N PRO A 59 -6.78 24.96 -17.80
CA PRO A 59 -8.14 25.28 -17.36
C PRO A 59 -8.56 24.30 -16.28
N TYR A 60 -9.16 24.79 -15.20
CA TYR A 60 -9.67 23.96 -14.12
C TYR A 60 -10.63 22.91 -14.70
N GLY A 61 -10.41 21.64 -14.40
CA GLY A 61 -11.27 20.54 -14.85
C GLY A 61 -10.96 19.96 -16.25
N VAL A 62 -9.94 20.46 -16.98
CA VAL A 62 -9.53 19.88 -18.27
C VAL A 62 -8.12 19.29 -18.16
N TYR A 63 -8.04 17.98 -18.09
CA TYR A 63 -6.79 17.24 -17.96
C TYR A 63 -6.54 16.35 -19.18
N PRO A 64 -5.25 16.12 -19.56
CA PRO A 64 -4.94 15.15 -20.60
C PRO A 64 -5.49 13.75 -20.27
N VAL A 65 -6.11 13.10 -21.26
CA VAL A 65 -6.73 11.77 -21.08
C VAL A 65 -5.71 10.74 -20.60
N ASP A 66 -4.50 10.79 -21.10
CA ASP A 66 -3.40 9.90 -20.70
C ASP A 66 -3.07 10.06 -19.22
N LEU A 67 -3.07 11.29 -18.69
CA LEU A 67 -2.81 11.55 -17.27
C LEU A 67 -3.93 11.00 -16.39
N ILE A 68 -5.18 11.17 -16.80
CA ILE A 68 -6.34 10.62 -16.08
C ILE A 68 -6.23 9.09 -16.03
N SER A 69 -5.91 8.44 -17.15
CA SER A 69 -5.73 6.99 -17.25
C SER A 69 -4.61 6.49 -16.32
N GLU A 70 -3.46 7.16 -16.29
CA GLU A 70 -2.36 6.77 -15.40
C GLU A 70 -2.70 6.96 -13.92
N ILE A 71 -3.42 8.03 -13.56
CA ILE A 71 -3.92 8.24 -12.19
C ILE A 71 -4.92 7.15 -11.80
N GLN A 72 -5.81 6.75 -12.72
CA GLN A 72 -6.76 5.67 -12.49
C GLN A 72 -6.04 4.35 -12.22
N LYS A 73 -5.11 3.95 -13.08
CA LYS A 73 -4.30 2.72 -12.90
C LYS A 73 -3.54 2.74 -11.58
N ALA A 74 -2.90 3.85 -11.24
CA ALA A 74 -2.20 3.99 -9.98
C ALA A 74 -3.14 3.91 -8.76
N TRP A 75 -4.36 4.44 -8.89
CA TRP A 75 -5.37 4.32 -7.84
C TRP A 75 -5.89 2.89 -7.69
N GLU A 76 -6.09 2.14 -8.76
CA GLU A 76 -6.51 0.74 -8.73
C GLU A 76 -5.52 -0.13 -7.97
N VAL A 77 -4.23 0.11 -8.14
CA VAL A 77 -3.17 -0.57 -7.38
C VAL A 77 -3.18 -0.15 -5.91
N THR A 78 -3.17 1.15 -5.63
CA THR A 78 -2.97 1.66 -4.28
C THR A 78 -4.26 1.73 -3.46
N ARG A 79 -5.39 1.99 -4.12
CA ARG A 79 -6.70 2.34 -3.51
C ARG A 79 -6.55 3.27 -2.31
N ALA A 80 -5.73 4.30 -2.48
CA ALA A 80 -5.34 5.24 -1.44
C ALA A 80 -5.57 6.69 -1.89
N GLY A 81 -5.37 7.64 -0.96
CA GLY A 81 -5.51 9.07 -1.27
C GLY A 81 -4.39 9.61 -2.16
N ALA A 82 -4.59 10.83 -2.63
CA ALA A 82 -3.73 11.50 -3.59
C ALA A 82 -2.21 11.46 -3.28
N PRO A 83 -1.73 11.62 -2.03
CA PRO A 83 -0.30 11.52 -1.75
C PRO A 83 0.31 10.15 -2.09
N ALA A 84 -0.44 9.08 -1.86
CA ALA A 84 0.03 7.73 -2.17
C ALA A 84 0.03 7.47 -3.69
N VAL A 85 -1.02 7.90 -4.39
CA VAL A 85 -1.12 7.81 -5.85
C VAL A 85 -0.01 8.61 -6.52
N ALA A 86 0.23 9.86 -6.10
CA ALA A 86 1.30 10.70 -6.65
C ALA A 86 2.70 10.09 -6.41
N THR A 87 2.94 9.51 -5.22
CA THR A 87 4.21 8.84 -4.94
C THR A 87 4.39 7.59 -5.79
N TYR A 88 3.34 6.79 -5.97
CA TYR A 88 3.35 5.63 -6.85
C TYR A 88 3.68 6.01 -8.30
N LEU A 89 3.01 7.04 -8.84
CA LEU A 89 3.26 7.55 -10.19
C LEU A 89 4.70 8.01 -10.37
N ARG A 90 5.23 8.78 -9.41
CA ARG A 90 6.62 9.24 -9.45
C ARG A 90 7.63 8.08 -9.45
N LYS A 91 7.42 7.07 -8.59
CA LYS A 91 8.38 5.97 -8.40
C LYS A 91 8.28 4.88 -9.45
N LYS A 92 7.07 4.55 -9.91
CA LYS A 92 6.84 3.43 -10.85
C LYS A 92 6.69 3.88 -12.31
N ARG A 93 6.29 5.14 -12.55
CA ARG A 93 6.01 5.68 -13.88
C ARG A 93 6.88 6.88 -14.27
N GLY A 94 7.69 7.40 -13.34
CA GLY A 94 8.48 8.62 -13.57
C GLY A 94 7.64 9.89 -13.71
N ILE A 95 6.33 9.83 -13.40
CA ILE A 95 5.39 10.95 -13.55
C ILE A 95 5.39 11.76 -12.26
N SER A 96 5.95 12.98 -12.30
CA SER A 96 5.91 13.92 -11.18
C SER A 96 4.67 14.81 -11.30
N ILE A 97 3.77 14.69 -10.33
CA ILE A 97 2.48 15.40 -10.31
C ILE A 97 2.16 15.93 -8.91
N ASP A 98 1.52 17.10 -8.84
CA ASP A 98 1.09 17.69 -7.58
C ASP A 98 -0.06 16.90 -6.94
N ASN A 99 0.00 16.72 -5.62
CA ASN A 99 -1.02 16.00 -4.85
C ASN A 99 -2.42 16.64 -4.96
N ARG A 100 -2.51 17.96 -5.14
CA ARG A 100 -3.80 18.65 -5.29
C ARG A 100 -4.46 18.26 -6.60
N LEU A 101 -3.69 18.25 -7.70
CA LEU A 101 -4.19 17.85 -9.01
C LEU A 101 -4.66 16.39 -9.00
N VAL A 102 -3.88 15.48 -8.41
CA VAL A 102 -4.31 14.09 -8.22
C VAL A 102 -5.61 14.00 -7.42
N ASN A 103 -5.74 14.80 -6.34
CA ASN A 103 -6.94 14.79 -5.52
C ASN A 103 -8.18 15.33 -6.25
N GLU A 104 -8.01 16.36 -7.08
CA GLU A 104 -9.08 16.91 -7.93
C GLU A 104 -9.58 15.83 -8.89
N ILE A 105 -8.68 15.18 -9.62
CA ILE A 105 -9.03 14.11 -10.56
C ILE A 105 -9.70 12.92 -9.83
N LEU A 106 -9.16 12.51 -8.68
CA LEU A 106 -9.77 11.44 -7.88
C LEU A 106 -11.16 11.81 -7.34
N LYS A 107 -11.43 13.09 -7.06
CA LYS A 107 -12.77 13.57 -6.67
C LYS A 107 -13.74 13.49 -7.84
N GLU A 108 -13.36 13.94 -9.02
CA GLU A 108 -14.17 13.85 -10.24
C GLU A 108 -14.50 12.39 -10.59
N MET A 109 -13.56 11.48 -10.36
CA MET A 109 -13.77 10.03 -10.52
C MET A 109 -14.59 9.38 -9.39
N GLY A 110 -15.02 10.14 -8.36
CA GLY A 110 -15.70 9.61 -7.17
C GLY A 110 -14.84 8.70 -6.29
N LYS A 111 -13.50 8.74 -6.44
CA LYS A 111 -12.54 7.90 -5.73
C LYS A 111 -11.96 8.55 -4.46
N SER A 112 -12.11 9.87 -4.31
CA SER A 112 -11.68 10.62 -3.12
C SER A 112 -12.90 11.12 -2.36
N ILE A 113 -13.06 10.63 -1.13
CA ILE A 113 -14.12 11.08 -0.22
C ILE A 113 -13.45 11.94 0.86
N GLU A 114 -13.89 13.18 1.00
CA GLU A 114 -13.46 14.02 2.12
C GLU A 114 -14.04 13.49 3.42
N SER A 115 -13.17 13.21 4.38
CA SER A 115 -13.65 12.92 5.74
C SER A 115 -14.08 14.22 6.40
N PRO A 116 -15.36 14.38 6.79
CA PRO A 116 -15.87 15.61 7.38
C PRO A 116 -15.24 15.94 8.74
N ASN A 117 -14.54 14.99 9.35
CA ASN A 117 -13.97 15.13 10.70
C ASN A 117 -12.48 14.78 10.71
N LYS A 118 -11.61 15.64 10.19
CA LYS A 118 -10.18 15.62 10.55
C LYS A 118 -10.01 16.11 11.98
N ARG A 119 -10.22 15.24 12.96
CA ARG A 119 -9.85 15.55 14.35
C ARG A 119 -8.35 15.69 14.45
N VAL A 120 -7.89 16.83 14.93
CA VAL A 120 -6.48 17.04 15.31
C VAL A 120 -6.13 16.00 16.38
N ARG A 121 -5.13 15.18 16.15
CA ARG A 121 -4.67 14.21 17.15
C ARG A 121 -4.09 14.97 18.36
N LYS A 122 -4.63 14.72 19.53
CA LYS A 122 -4.20 15.37 20.77
C LYS A 122 -3.04 14.66 21.49
N LYS A 123 -2.65 13.46 21.07
CA LYS A 123 -1.57 12.66 21.68
C LYS A 123 -0.70 12.03 20.60
N ASP A 124 0.61 12.09 20.83
CA ASP A 124 1.57 11.32 20.04
C ASP A 124 1.41 9.84 20.35
N TRP A 125 1.37 9.04 19.29
CA TRP A 125 1.21 7.60 19.41
C TRP A 125 2.57 6.93 19.25
N ILE A 126 2.97 6.17 20.28
CA ILE A 126 4.15 5.33 20.17
C ILE A 126 3.81 4.17 19.25
N ARG A 127 4.52 4.08 18.13
CA ARG A 127 4.38 2.98 17.19
C ARG A 127 5.03 1.73 17.79
N PHE A 128 4.22 0.73 18.08
CA PHE A 128 4.68 -0.59 18.50
C PHE A 128 4.63 -1.54 17.30
N GLU A 129 5.73 -2.25 17.03
CA GLU A 129 5.85 -3.21 15.95
C GLU A 129 6.87 -4.27 16.32
N ARG A 130 6.54 -5.54 16.11
CA ARG A 130 7.51 -6.63 16.27
C ARG A 130 8.54 -6.59 15.15
N THR A 131 9.75 -7.03 15.45
CA THR A 131 10.85 -7.03 14.49
C THR A 131 10.63 -8.09 13.41
N TYR A 132 10.26 -9.31 13.83
CA TYR A 132 10.16 -10.48 12.98
C TYR A 132 8.71 -10.90 12.75
N PRO A 133 8.36 -11.32 11.51
CA PRO A 133 7.08 -11.97 11.23
C PRO A 133 6.84 -13.21 12.06
N LEU A 134 5.58 -13.60 12.21
CA LEU A 134 5.10 -14.77 12.96
C LEU A 134 5.38 -14.73 14.47
N THR A 135 6.19 -13.78 14.98
CA THR A 135 6.38 -13.63 16.42
C THR A 135 5.04 -13.33 17.11
N THR A 136 4.28 -12.41 16.56
CA THR A 136 2.96 -12.01 17.09
C THR A 136 1.98 -11.82 15.95
N VAL A 137 0.79 -12.39 16.11
CA VAL A 137 -0.33 -12.18 15.20
C VAL A 137 -1.49 -11.50 15.91
N HIS A 138 -2.30 -10.77 15.17
CA HIS A 138 -3.55 -10.17 15.65
C HIS A 138 -4.73 -10.92 15.07
N MET A 139 -5.71 -11.22 15.91
CA MET A 139 -7.01 -11.74 15.46
C MET A 139 -8.14 -10.87 16.00
N ASP A 140 -9.13 -10.66 15.20
CA ASP A 140 -10.32 -9.91 15.58
C ASP A 140 -11.48 -10.23 14.64
N TRP A 141 -12.70 -9.99 15.13
CA TRP A 141 -13.93 -10.09 14.38
C TRP A 141 -14.47 -8.72 14.00
N SER A 142 -15.05 -8.62 12.83
CA SER A 142 -15.78 -7.42 12.41
C SER A 142 -16.99 -7.79 11.56
N THR A 143 -17.90 -6.85 11.35
CA THR A 143 -18.97 -6.99 10.37
C THR A 143 -18.36 -6.95 8.97
N GLY A 144 -18.63 -7.99 8.20
CA GLY A 144 -18.23 -8.11 6.80
C GLY A 144 -19.24 -7.47 5.85
N VAL A 145 -19.04 -7.69 4.55
CA VAL A 145 -19.99 -7.26 3.52
C VAL A 145 -21.23 -8.17 3.53
N ASN A 146 -22.37 -7.67 3.07
CA ASN A 146 -23.62 -8.42 2.94
C ASN A 146 -24.08 -9.11 4.25
N GLY A 147 -23.80 -8.50 5.41
CA GLY A 147 -24.23 -9.03 6.72
C GLY A 147 -23.40 -10.23 7.21
N THR A 148 -22.32 -10.58 6.54
CA THR A 148 -21.38 -11.61 7.02
C THR A 148 -20.57 -11.13 8.22
N SER A 149 -19.93 -12.05 8.92
CA SER A 149 -18.89 -11.77 9.91
C SER A 149 -17.52 -12.07 9.28
N ILE A 150 -16.54 -11.23 9.50
CA ILE A 150 -15.18 -11.44 9.00
C ILE A 150 -14.22 -11.64 10.15
N CYS A 151 -13.32 -12.62 10.02
CA CYS A 151 -12.19 -12.83 10.92
C CYS A 151 -10.91 -13.02 10.11
N VAL A 152 -9.80 -12.50 10.63
CA VAL A 152 -8.48 -12.62 9.99
C VAL A 152 -7.39 -12.85 11.02
N VAL A 153 -6.32 -13.49 10.58
CA VAL A 153 -5.03 -13.58 11.28
C VAL A 153 -4.05 -12.65 10.57
N LEU A 154 -3.69 -11.54 11.21
CA LEU A 154 -2.82 -10.52 10.67
C LEU A 154 -1.46 -10.56 11.37
N ASP A 155 -0.38 -10.67 10.61
CA ASP A 155 0.98 -10.60 11.14
C ASP A 155 1.34 -9.18 11.62
N ASP A 156 1.92 -9.08 12.82
CA ASP A 156 2.26 -7.80 13.44
C ASP A 156 3.36 -7.04 12.70
N ALA A 157 4.39 -7.72 12.26
CA ALA A 157 5.59 -7.13 11.68
C ALA A 157 5.39 -6.72 10.21
N SER A 158 4.84 -7.60 9.40
CA SER A 158 4.68 -7.42 7.95
C SER A 158 3.33 -6.82 7.56
N ARG A 159 2.33 -6.90 8.42
CA ARG A 159 0.91 -6.58 8.12
C ARG A 159 0.26 -7.56 7.14
N LYS A 160 0.88 -8.69 6.84
CA LYS A 160 0.34 -9.72 5.97
C LYS A 160 -0.85 -10.40 6.61
N ILE A 161 -1.90 -10.66 5.85
CA ILE A 161 -2.98 -11.56 6.24
C ILE A 161 -2.47 -12.98 5.97
N LEU A 162 -2.36 -13.76 7.04
CA LEU A 162 -1.88 -15.15 6.99
C LEU A 162 -3.01 -16.12 6.67
N SER A 163 -4.20 -15.86 7.22
CA SER A 163 -5.44 -16.58 6.96
C SER A 163 -6.63 -15.68 7.29
N GLY A 164 -7.82 -16.04 6.83
CA GLY A 164 -9.04 -15.30 7.12
C GLY A 164 -10.20 -15.71 6.21
N GLY A 165 -11.38 -15.19 6.51
CA GLY A 165 -12.56 -15.49 5.71
C GLY A 165 -13.80 -14.72 6.14
N GLU A 166 -14.83 -14.81 5.30
CA GLU A 166 -16.18 -14.28 5.51
C GLU A 166 -17.12 -15.42 5.93
N PHE A 167 -17.79 -15.28 7.07
CA PHE A 167 -18.56 -16.33 7.71
C PHE A 167 -19.99 -15.88 8.01
N LYS A 168 -20.92 -16.81 8.15
CA LYS A 168 -22.30 -16.50 8.54
C LYS A 168 -22.42 -16.05 10.00
N ARG A 169 -21.53 -16.51 10.86
CA ARG A 169 -21.52 -16.20 12.31
C ARG A 169 -20.11 -16.16 12.87
N GLN A 170 -19.95 -15.47 13.98
CA GLN A 170 -18.73 -15.49 14.78
C GLN A 170 -18.72 -16.74 15.65
N SER A 171 -17.57 -17.39 15.79
CA SER A 171 -17.39 -18.51 16.73
C SER A 171 -15.91 -18.77 17.05
N ALA A 172 -15.67 -19.38 18.21
CA ALA A 172 -14.34 -19.77 18.64
C ALA A 172 -13.74 -20.87 17.74
N GLU A 173 -14.59 -21.79 17.24
CA GLU A 173 -14.15 -22.89 16.35
C GLU A 173 -13.61 -22.34 15.03
N ILE A 174 -14.28 -21.33 14.45
CA ILE A 174 -13.80 -20.64 13.24
C ILE A 174 -12.49 -19.92 13.52
N ALA A 175 -12.38 -19.20 14.64
CA ALA A 175 -11.15 -18.53 15.01
C ALA A 175 -9.98 -19.53 15.17
N ILE A 176 -10.24 -20.68 15.80
CA ILE A 176 -9.26 -21.77 15.93
C ILE A 176 -8.89 -22.33 14.54
N SER A 177 -9.86 -22.54 13.64
CA SER A 177 -9.57 -23.07 12.30
C SER A 177 -8.67 -22.13 11.50
N LEU A 178 -8.90 -20.83 11.58
CA LEU A 178 -8.06 -19.83 10.92
C LEU A 178 -6.64 -19.80 11.50
N LEU A 179 -6.51 -19.89 12.82
CA LEU A 179 -5.18 -19.93 13.44
C LEU A 179 -4.43 -21.23 13.09
N LYS A 180 -5.14 -22.37 12.99
CA LYS A 180 -4.58 -23.63 12.47
C LYS A 180 -4.14 -23.52 11.02
N GLU A 181 -4.94 -22.88 10.17
CA GLU A 181 -4.59 -22.64 8.78
C GLU A 181 -3.31 -21.79 8.65
N ALA A 182 -3.20 -20.70 9.44
CA ALA A 182 -1.98 -19.91 9.49
C ALA A 182 -0.76 -20.75 9.94
N PHE A 183 -0.95 -21.65 10.92
CA PHE A 183 0.09 -22.59 11.33
C PHE A 183 0.44 -23.57 10.22
N HIS A 184 -0.54 -24.12 9.53
CA HIS A 184 -0.29 -25.06 8.44
C HIS A 184 0.50 -24.42 7.32
N ASN A 185 0.12 -23.18 6.93
CA ASN A 185 0.72 -22.48 5.81
C ASN A 185 2.12 -21.92 6.11
N TYR A 186 2.40 -21.56 7.36
CA TYR A 186 3.62 -20.83 7.73
C TYR A 186 4.43 -21.46 8.87
N GLY A 187 3.92 -22.49 9.53
CA GLY A 187 4.57 -23.11 10.69
C GLY A 187 5.89 -23.83 10.37
N HIS A 188 6.11 -24.16 9.12
CA HIS A 188 7.38 -24.68 8.62
C HIS A 188 8.46 -23.58 8.50
N VAL A 189 8.07 -22.30 8.45
CA VAL A 189 8.99 -21.15 8.46
C VAL A 189 9.42 -20.85 9.89
N ILE A 190 8.45 -20.54 10.75
CA ILE A 190 8.64 -20.30 12.18
C ILE A 190 7.31 -20.46 12.92
N LYS A 191 7.37 -20.90 14.17
CA LYS A 191 6.18 -21.07 15.01
C LYS A 191 5.64 -19.74 15.50
N ILE A 192 4.32 -19.49 15.34
CA ILE A 192 3.64 -18.35 15.93
C ILE A 192 3.76 -18.43 17.46
N GLN A 193 4.28 -17.36 18.07
CA GLN A 193 4.57 -17.33 19.51
C GLN A 193 3.46 -16.67 20.32
N GLU A 194 2.86 -15.61 19.78
CA GLU A 194 1.88 -14.80 20.48
C GLU A 194 0.67 -14.51 19.59
N VAL A 195 -0.52 -14.53 20.16
CA VAL A 195 -1.75 -14.05 19.51
C VAL A 195 -2.38 -12.94 20.36
N ILE A 196 -2.67 -11.82 19.73
CA ILE A 196 -3.36 -10.67 20.35
C ILE A 196 -4.81 -10.69 19.89
N THR A 197 -5.75 -10.67 20.83
CA THR A 197 -7.19 -10.56 20.55
C THR A 197 -7.84 -9.52 21.45
N ASP A 198 -9.06 -9.17 21.13
CA ASP A 198 -9.93 -8.50 22.09
C ASP A 198 -10.45 -9.47 23.16
N ARG A 199 -11.45 -9.05 23.96
CA ARG A 199 -12.10 -9.86 24.98
C ARG A 199 -13.47 -10.37 24.53
N GLY A 200 -13.65 -10.55 23.23
CA GLY A 200 -14.86 -11.14 22.68
C GLY A 200 -15.09 -12.57 23.18
N PRO A 201 -16.36 -13.01 23.30
CA PRO A 201 -16.69 -14.35 23.77
C PRO A 201 -16.13 -15.46 22.86
N GLU A 202 -15.74 -15.14 21.64
CA GLU A 202 -15.11 -16.06 20.69
C GLU A 202 -13.64 -16.36 21.02
N PHE A 203 -12.99 -15.48 21.80
CA PHE A 203 -11.59 -15.58 22.16
C PHE A 203 -11.34 -15.80 23.64
N TYR A 204 -12.28 -15.36 24.50
CA TYR A 204 -12.05 -15.24 25.94
C TYR A 204 -13.27 -15.53 26.78
N ALA A 205 -13.10 -16.36 27.83
CA ALA A 205 -14.15 -16.60 28.82
C ALA A 205 -14.24 -15.44 29.82
N ASN A 206 -15.39 -14.76 29.81
CA ASN A 206 -15.68 -13.70 30.79
C ASN A 206 -15.97 -14.22 32.20
N ARG A 207 -16.41 -15.47 32.33
CA ARG A 207 -16.64 -16.14 33.63
C ARG A 207 -15.50 -17.10 33.90
N ARG A 208 -14.88 -16.98 35.07
CA ARG A 208 -13.75 -17.82 35.53
C ARG A 208 -14.06 -18.37 36.90
N ASP A 209 -13.45 -19.49 37.23
CA ASP A 209 -13.47 -20.05 38.57
C ASP A 209 -12.64 -19.22 39.56
N LYS A 210 -12.59 -19.66 40.83
CA LYS A 210 -11.86 -18.96 41.90
C LYS A 210 -10.35 -18.93 41.66
N ASP A 211 -9.84 -19.86 40.87
CA ASP A 211 -8.42 -20.00 40.53
C ASP A 211 -8.07 -19.29 39.20
N GLY A 212 -9.04 -18.59 38.60
CA GLY A 212 -8.87 -17.86 37.36
C GLY A 212 -8.91 -18.71 36.10
N ASN A 213 -9.29 -20.01 36.21
CA ASN A 213 -9.42 -20.91 35.06
C ASN A 213 -10.79 -20.79 34.39
N ALA A 214 -10.84 -21.06 33.13
CA ALA A 214 -12.06 -21.18 32.35
C ALA A 214 -11.93 -22.25 31.28
N ALA A 215 -13.02 -22.99 31.07
CA ALA A 215 -13.12 -23.91 29.94
C ALA A 215 -13.50 -23.14 28.70
N HIS A 216 -12.52 -22.57 28.00
CA HIS A 216 -12.72 -21.86 26.74
C HIS A 216 -11.89 -22.50 25.62
N SER A 217 -12.55 -22.89 24.52
CA SER A 217 -11.94 -23.65 23.43
C SER A 217 -10.73 -22.94 22.80
N PHE A 218 -10.83 -21.62 22.54
CA PHE A 218 -9.73 -20.86 21.97
C PHE A 218 -8.53 -20.72 22.94
N GLU A 219 -8.78 -20.42 24.21
CA GLU A 219 -7.72 -20.34 25.23
C GLU A 219 -7.05 -21.70 25.42
N GLY A 220 -7.84 -22.79 25.46
CA GLY A 220 -7.34 -24.17 25.53
C GLY A 220 -6.47 -24.54 24.33
N PHE A 221 -6.90 -24.15 23.13
CA PHE A 221 -6.12 -24.34 21.92
C PHE A 221 -4.78 -23.57 22.00
N CYS A 222 -4.79 -22.31 22.34
CA CYS A 222 -3.55 -21.53 22.47
C CYS A 222 -2.59 -22.20 23.46
N LYS A 223 -3.10 -22.66 24.61
CA LYS A 223 -2.30 -23.35 25.64
C LYS A 223 -1.70 -24.66 25.10
N SER A 224 -2.48 -25.48 24.39
CA SER A 224 -2.02 -26.76 23.84
C SER A 224 -0.95 -26.61 22.76
N TYR A 225 -0.98 -25.51 22.01
CA TYR A 225 0.03 -25.19 20.98
C TYR A 225 1.19 -24.35 21.51
N GLY A 226 1.18 -23.99 22.82
CA GLY A 226 2.21 -23.15 23.44
C GLY A 226 2.24 -21.74 22.90
N ILE A 227 1.07 -21.21 22.49
CA ILE A 227 0.89 -19.84 22.02
C ILE A 227 0.51 -18.97 23.21
N LYS A 228 1.21 -17.88 23.40
CA LYS A 228 0.87 -16.90 24.41
C LYS A 228 -0.32 -16.05 23.94
N HIS A 229 -1.48 -16.22 24.58
CA HIS A 229 -2.66 -15.41 24.33
C HIS A 229 -2.57 -14.07 25.08
N ILE A 230 -2.55 -12.96 24.34
CA ILE A 230 -2.47 -11.58 24.88
C ILE A 230 -3.80 -10.89 24.63
N LEU A 231 -4.48 -10.53 25.71
CA LEU A 231 -5.74 -9.79 25.66
C LEU A 231 -5.49 -8.29 25.59
N CYS A 232 -6.16 -7.63 24.68
CA CYS A 232 -6.15 -6.15 24.61
C CYS A 232 -6.64 -5.56 25.95
N ARG A 233 -5.97 -4.51 26.37
CA ARG A 233 -6.40 -3.76 27.58
C ARG A 233 -7.73 -3.07 27.29
N ARG A 234 -8.65 -3.09 28.26
CA ARG A 234 -9.91 -2.33 28.17
C ARG A 234 -9.60 -0.85 27.94
N ALA A 235 -10.33 -0.21 27.03
CA ALA A 235 -10.17 1.21 26.66
C ALA A 235 -8.78 1.61 26.09
N HIS A 236 -7.95 0.64 25.64
CA HIS A 236 -6.71 0.89 24.92
C HIS A 236 -6.79 0.37 23.46
N PRO A 237 -7.40 1.12 22.55
CA PRO A 237 -7.58 0.69 21.15
C PRO A 237 -6.26 0.53 20.36
N GLN A 238 -5.13 0.93 20.96
CA GLN A 238 -3.83 0.87 20.33
C GLN A 238 -3.36 -0.58 20.04
N THR A 239 -3.71 -1.51 20.92
CA THR A 239 -3.20 -2.88 20.85
C THR A 239 -3.77 -3.62 19.64
N ASN A 240 -5.04 -3.36 19.27
CA ASN A 240 -5.69 -3.98 18.10
C ASN A 240 -5.82 -3.05 16.88
N GLY A 241 -5.29 -1.83 16.98
CA GLY A 241 -5.42 -0.80 15.94
C GLY A 241 -4.84 -1.17 14.57
N LYS A 242 -4.04 -2.24 14.47
CA LYS A 242 -3.48 -2.74 13.21
C LYS A 242 -4.53 -3.51 12.41
N VAL A 243 -5.23 -4.43 13.04
CA VAL A 243 -6.30 -5.20 12.42
C VAL A 243 -7.55 -4.32 12.21
N GLU A 244 -7.86 -3.40 13.13
CA GLU A 244 -8.92 -2.41 12.92
C GLU A 244 -8.71 -1.57 11.65
N LYS A 245 -7.48 -1.10 11.40
CA LYS A 245 -7.14 -0.39 10.16
C LYS A 245 -7.30 -1.25 8.92
N TRP A 246 -7.05 -2.54 9.04
CA TRP A 246 -7.30 -3.48 7.95
C TRP A 246 -8.80 -3.64 7.71
N PHE A 247 -9.64 -3.77 8.73
CA PHE A 247 -11.10 -3.81 8.59
C PHE A 247 -11.67 -2.53 7.96
N HIS A 248 -11.12 -1.36 8.27
CA HIS A 248 -11.51 -0.13 7.57
C HIS A 248 -11.20 -0.18 6.07
N LEU A 249 -10.07 -0.74 5.70
CA LEU A 249 -9.70 -0.94 4.30
C LEU A 249 -10.63 -1.95 3.63
N TYR A 250 -10.88 -3.08 4.30
CA TYR A 250 -11.80 -4.11 3.85
C TYR A 250 -13.19 -3.54 3.59
N LYS A 251 -13.81 -2.89 4.56
CA LYS A 251 -15.15 -2.29 4.42
C LYS A 251 -15.25 -1.29 3.27
N ARG A 252 -14.16 -0.60 2.97
CA ARG A 252 -14.13 0.41 1.88
C ARG A 252 -13.99 -0.20 0.50
N HIS A 253 -13.27 -1.30 0.37
CA HIS A 253 -12.82 -1.76 -0.95
C HIS A 253 -13.21 -3.18 -1.31
N ARG A 254 -13.68 -3.99 -0.37
CA ARG A 254 -14.00 -5.40 -0.60
C ARG A 254 -15.04 -5.62 -1.71
N SER A 255 -16.04 -4.76 -1.80
CA SER A 255 -17.08 -4.83 -2.84
C SER A 255 -16.56 -4.65 -4.29
N GLY A 256 -15.33 -4.19 -4.45
CA GLY A 256 -14.68 -4.06 -5.75
C GLY A 256 -13.85 -5.29 -6.16
N PHE A 257 -14.04 -6.44 -5.50
CA PHE A 257 -13.38 -7.71 -5.79
C PHE A 257 -14.42 -8.83 -5.81
N ASN A 258 -14.19 -9.84 -6.65
CA ASN A 258 -15.15 -10.95 -6.81
C ASN A 258 -15.17 -11.88 -5.60
N SER A 259 -14.03 -12.08 -4.91
CA SER A 259 -13.94 -12.93 -3.73
C SER A 259 -13.12 -12.30 -2.61
N PHE A 260 -13.18 -12.88 -1.41
CA PHE A 260 -12.34 -12.51 -0.29
C PHE A 260 -10.86 -12.77 -0.58
N GLU A 261 -10.54 -13.88 -1.22
CA GLU A 261 -9.19 -14.30 -1.58
C GLU A 261 -8.56 -13.34 -2.58
N GLU A 262 -9.32 -12.88 -3.57
CA GLU A 262 -8.86 -11.86 -4.52
C GLU A 262 -8.52 -10.54 -3.81
N PHE A 263 -9.37 -10.12 -2.86
CA PHE A 263 -9.10 -8.94 -2.04
C PHE A 263 -7.84 -9.12 -1.18
N VAL A 264 -7.67 -10.28 -0.53
CA VAL A 264 -6.48 -10.57 0.29
C VAL A 264 -5.23 -10.66 -0.57
N HIS A 265 -5.30 -11.27 -1.75
CA HIS A 265 -4.19 -11.30 -2.69
C HIS A 265 -3.77 -9.88 -3.10
N TRP A 266 -4.72 -9.05 -3.51
CA TRP A 266 -4.44 -7.64 -3.80
C TRP A 266 -3.80 -6.93 -2.61
N TYR A 267 -4.33 -7.11 -1.40
CA TYR A 267 -3.83 -6.48 -0.20
C TYR A 267 -2.40 -6.93 0.16
N ASN A 268 -2.13 -8.23 0.10
CA ASN A 268 -0.84 -8.81 0.46
C ASN A 268 0.23 -8.58 -0.61
N CYS A 269 -0.10 -8.78 -1.89
CA CYS A 269 0.88 -8.92 -2.95
C CYS A 269 0.98 -7.70 -3.89
N ILE A 270 -0.10 -6.93 -4.04
CA ILE A 270 -0.17 -5.85 -5.04
C ILE A 270 -0.12 -4.47 -4.40
N ARG A 271 -0.79 -4.28 -3.26
CA ARG A 271 -0.97 -2.98 -2.64
C ARG A 271 0.22 -2.57 -1.77
N PRO A 272 0.96 -1.49 -2.12
CA PRO A 272 2.01 -0.96 -1.24
C PRO A 272 1.41 -0.37 0.03
N ARG A 273 2.13 -0.46 1.15
CA ARG A 273 1.69 0.11 2.43
C ARG A 273 2.61 1.20 2.93
N MET A 274 2.06 2.38 3.20
CA MET A 274 2.78 3.52 3.76
C MET A 274 3.41 3.25 5.15
N SER A 275 2.98 2.19 5.84
CA SER A 275 3.53 1.80 7.13
C SER A 275 4.73 0.84 7.04
N LEU A 276 5.05 0.37 5.86
CA LEU A 276 6.21 -0.47 5.55
C LEU A 276 7.30 0.39 4.88
N ASP A 277 8.19 -0.21 4.12
CA ASP A 277 9.18 0.54 3.35
C ASP A 277 8.49 1.26 2.18
N TRP A 278 8.04 2.49 2.46
CA TRP A 278 7.33 3.30 1.47
C TRP A 278 8.23 3.80 0.34
N ASP A 279 9.52 3.87 0.61
CA ASP A 279 10.49 4.30 -0.40
C ASP A 279 10.65 3.25 -1.51
N ASN A 280 10.46 1.99 -1.18
CA ASN A 280 10.45 0.89 -2.14
C ASN A 280 9.04 0.46 -2.55
N LEU A 281 7.99 1.16 -2.10
CA LEU A 281 6.57 0.80 -2.33
C LEU A 281 6.28 -0.64 -1.90
N GLU A 282 6.77 -1.01 -0.72
CA GLU A 282 6.75 -2.37 -0.20
C GLU A 282 5.33 -2.87 0.11
N THR A 283 5.03 -4.09 -0.33
CA THR A 283 3.80 -4.81 -0.01
C THR A 283 3.94 -5.63 1.28
N PRO A 284 2.85 -6.05 1.93
CA PRO A 284 2.90 -6.94 3.08
C PRO A 284 3.65 -8.26 2.81
N GLU A 285 3.49 -8.83 1.62
CA GLU A 285 4.20 -10.04 1.19
C GLU A 285 5.71 -9.83 1.15
N GLN A 286 6.16 -8.76 0.52
CA GLN A 286 7.58 -8.41 0.46
C GLN A 286 8.16 -8.14 1.84
N ALA A 287 7.41 -7.41 2.69
CA ALA A 287 7.82 -7.13 4.06
C ALA A 287 7.92 -8.40 4.91
N PHE A 288 7.04 -9.38 4.68
CA PHE A 288 7.07 -10.66 5.38
C PHE A 288 8.41 -11.38 5.13
N TRP A 289 8.79 -11.56 3.88
CA TRP A 289 10.03 -12.25 3.53
C TRP A 289 11.29 -11.45 3.91
N ARG A 290 11.30 -10.14 3.65
CA ARG A 290 12.44 -9.29 4.00
C ARG A 290 12.73 -9.21 5.50
N LYS A 291 11.68 -9.25 6.32
CA LYS A 291 11.79 -9.14 7.79
C LYS A 291 12.01 -10.49 8.48
N LEU A 292 11.99 -11.60 7.76
CA LEU A 292 12.36 -12.87 8.39
C LEU A 292 13.78 -12.80 8.93
N GLU A 293 13.98 -13.46 10.07
CA GLU A 293 15.32 -13.59 10.63
C GLU A 293 16.23 -14.32 9.62
N PRO A 294 17.45 -13.82 9.36
CA PRO A 294 18.32 -14.40 8.34
C PRO A 294 18.55 -15.91 8.46
N VAL A 295 18.67 -16.40 9.68
CA VAL A 295 18.82 -17.85 9.94
C VAL A 295 17.58 -18.63 9.53
N VAL A 296 16.39 -18.09 9.82
CA VAL A 296 15.11 -18.73 9.46
C VAL A 296 14.93 -18.72 7.94
N LEU A 297 15.28 -17.61 7.28
CA LEU A 297 15.23 -17.51 5.82
C LEU A 297 16.19 -18.51 5.16
N GLY A 298 17.42 -18.65 5.68
CA GLY A 298 18.38 -19.63 5.19
C GLY A 298 17.86 -21.06 5.29
N ASN A 299 17.36 -21.45 6.45
CA ASN A 299 16.78 -22.78 6.66
C ASN A 299 15.58 -23.07 5.75
N PHE A 300 14.74 -22.05 5.50
CA PHE A 300 13.62 -22.18 4.58
C PHE A 300 14.06 -22.39 3.13
N MET A 301 15.06 -21.63 2.67
CA MET A 301 15.62 -21.80 1.32
C MET A 301 16.22 -23.20 1.12
N GLU A 302 16.95 -23.72 2.11
CA GLU A 302 17.47 -25.09 2.05
C GLU A 302 16.37 -26.16 1.97
N LEU A 303 15.23 -25.95 2.63
CA LEU A 303 14.09 -26.86 2.54
C LEU A 303 13.45 -26.83 1.14
N VAL A 304 13.27 -25.63 0.58
CA VAL A 304 12.73 -25.46 -0.78
C VAL A 304 13.65 -26.11 -1.81
N ASP A 305 14.96 -25.93 -1.71
CA ASP A 305 15.93 -26.52 -2.62
C ASP A 305 15.87 -28.07 -2.57
N LYS A 306 15.77 -28.65 -1.37
CA LYS A 306 15.61 -30.12 -1.20
C LYS A 306 14.29 -30.65 -1.79
N GLU A 307 13.19 -29.91 -1.66
CA GLU A 307 11.91 -30.31 -2.26
C GLU A 307 11.95 -30.22 -3.79
N VAL A 308 12.57 -29.20 -4.35
CA VAL A 308 12.78 -29.06 -5.79
C VAL A 308 13.66 -30.18 -6.33
N GLU A 309 14.75 -30.53 -5.65
CA GLU A 309 15.60 -31.66 -6.01
C GLU A 309 14.84 -32.98 -5.98
N ASN A 310 14.08 -33.25 -4.92
CA ASN A 310 13.28 -34.48 -4.80
C ASN A 310 12.20 -34.58 -5.89
N SER A 311 11.50 -33.49 -6.20
CA SER A 311 10.50 -33.49 -7.26
C SER A 311 11.10 -33.65 -8.66
N SER A 312 12.33 -33.23 -8.86
CA SER A 312 13.07 -33.44 -10.11
C SER A 312 13.58 -34.89 -10.27
N PHE A 313 13.81 -35.62 -9.16
CA PHE A 313 14.18 -37.04 -9.13
C PHE A 313 12.98 -37.96 -9.42
N ASP A 314 11.79 -37.64 -8.91
CA ASP A 314 10.57 -38.43 -9.17
C ASP A 314 10.10 -38.33 -10.61
N ASN A 315 10.27 -37.17 -11.26
CA ASN A 315 9.97 -37.01 -12.69
C ASN A 315 10.94 -37.78 -13.63
N ARG A 316 12.12 -38.17 -13.14
CA ARG A 316 13.08 -39.00 -13.94
C ARG A 316 12.88 -40.50 -13.78
N ARG A 317 12.03 -40.95 -12.86
CA ARG A 317 11.71 -42.38 -12.65
C ARG A 317 10.44 -42.83 -13.38
N ASN A 318 9.72 -41.90 -13.99
CA ASN A 318 8.48 -42.18 -14.75
C ASN A 318 8.66 -42.07 -16.27
N PHE A 319 9.91 -42.24 -16.80
CA PHE A 319 10.22 -42.40 -18.21
C PHE A 319 10.92 -43.73 -18.44
#